data_c3b420b1ee2317e3f51aa163f7fc0c5c
#
_entry.id   c3b420b1ee2317e3f51aa163f7fc0c5c
#
_cell.length_a   1.000
_cell.length_b   1.000
_cell.length_c   1.000
_cell.angle_alpha   90.00
_cell.angle_beta   90.00
_cell.angle_gamma   90.00
#
_symmetry.space_group_name_H-M   'P 1'
#
loop_
_entity.id
_entity.type
_entity.pdbx_description
1 polymer ?
#
loop_
_entity_poly.entity_id
_entity_poly.type
_entity_poly.pdbx_seq_one_letter_code
_entity_poly.pdbx_strand_id
1 'polypeptide(L)'
;SGLRTMAQALAKEHGPEGIHVGHVIVDGPIDGDRIRRANPEYADSLGEDRLISIDGIVDGYVYLYRQPPRAWTFELDVRTSFETW
;
A
#
# COMPACT_ATOMS: atom_id res chain seq x y z
N SER A 1 3.59 6.55 12.69
CA SER A 1 2.35 7.31 12.72
C SER A 1 1.28 6.61 13.56
N GLY A 2 0.22 7.34 13.90
CA GLY A 2 -0.89 6.81 14.69
C GLY A 2 -1.62 5.67 14.01
N LEU A 3 -1.74 5.70 12.67
CA LEU A 3 -2.41 4.64 11.93
C LEU A 3 -1.65 3.32 12.02
N ARG A 4 -0.33 3.35 11.89
CA ARG A 4 0.50 2.16 12.01
C ARG A 4 0.42 1.57 13.41
N THR A 5 0.46 2.41 14.43
CA THR A 5 0.36 2.00 15.83
C THR A 5 -0.99 1.34 16.11
N MET A 6 -2.07 1.92 15.59
CA MET A 6 -3.41 1.35 15.72
C MET A 6 -3.51 0.00 15.01
N ALA A 7 -2.99 -0.11 13.80
CA ALA A 7 -2.99 -1.38 13.06
C ALA A 7 -2.20 -2.46 13.80
N GLN A 8 -1.05 -2.11 14.38
CA GLN A 8 -0.24 -3.03 15.16
C GLN A 8 -0.97 -3.52 16.40
N ALA A 9 -1.65 -2.62 17.11
CA ALA A 9 -2.44 -2.98 18.28
C ALA A 9 -3.58 -3.95 17.92
N LEU A 10 -4.29 -3.68 16.82
CA LEU A 10 -5.34 -4.57 16.32
C LEU A 10 -4.80 -5.93 15.92
N ALA A 11 -3.65 -5.97 15.26
CA ALA A 11 -3.01 -7.22 14.87
C ALA A 11 -2.63 -8.06 16.09
N LYS A 12 -2.08 -7.42 17.11
CA LYS A 12 -1.69 -8.09 18.35
C LYS A 12 -2.90 -8.62 19.12
N GLU A 13 -3.99 -7.85 19.17
CA GLU A 13 -5.19 -8.22 19.91
C GLU A 13 -5.97 -9.33 19.21
N HIS A 14 -6.16 -9.22 17.90
CA HIS A 14 -7.04 -10.10 17.14
C HIS A 14 -6.35 -11.21 16.35
N GLY A 15 -5.02 -11.16 16.24
CA GLY A 15 -4.28 -12.23 15.56
C GLY A 15 -4.57 -13.63 16.12
N PRO A 16 -4.57 -13.80 17.46
CA PRO A 16 -4.89 -15.11 18.05
C PRO A 16 -6.31 -15.61 17.75
N GLU A 17 -7.21 -14.72 17.36
CA GLU A 17 -8.58 -15.07 16.95
C GLU A 17 -8.68 -15.46 15.48
N GLY A 18 -7.56 -15.45 14.75
CA GLY A 18 -7.53 -15.77 13.33
C GLY A 18 -7.83 -14.59 12.42
N ILE A 19 -7.73 -13.38 12.93
CA ILE A 19 -7.95 -12.16 12.15
C ILE A 19 -6.61 -11.60 11.69
N HIS A 20 -6.44 -11.49 10.36
CA HIS A 20 -5.24 -10.93 9.77
C HIS A 20 -5.39 -9.42 9.58
N VAL A 21 -4.60 -8.64 10.31
CA VAL A 21 -4.54 -7.19 10.16
C VAL A 21 -3.23 -6.83 9.46
N GLY A 22 -3.34 -6.20 8.30
CA GLY A 22 -2.18 -5.73 7.54
C GLY A 22 -2.18 -4.22 7.40
N HIS A 23 -1.01 -3.64 7.30
CA HIS A 23 -0.80 -2.22 7.09
C HIS A 23 -0.10 -2.01 5.75
N VAL A 24 -0.78 -1.37 4.79
CA VAL A 24 -0.21 -1.10 3.47
C VAL A 24 0.23 0.36 3.42
N ILE A 25 1.51 0.57 3.15
CA ILE A 25 2.08 1.91 2.96
C ILE A 25 2.13 2.17 1.46
N VAL A 26 1.45 3.22 1.01
CA VAL A 26 1.51 3.66 -0.38
C VAL A 26 2.24 4.99 -0.38
N ASP A 27 3.51 4.96 -0.77
CA ASP A 27 4.38 6.12 -0.68
C ASP A 27 4.68 6.68 -2.06
N GLY A 28 3.96 7.73 -2.40
CA GLY A 28 4.09 8.42 -3.66
C GLY A 28 2.73 8.64 -4.35
N PRO A 29 2.72 9.39 -5.46
CA PRO A 29 1.49 9.64 -6.19
C PRO A 29 0.99 8.40 -6.90
N ILE A 30 -0.32 8.16 -6.81
CA ILE A 30 -0.99 7.01 -7.43
C ILE A 30 -1.40 7.38 -8.84
N ASP A 31 -1.17 6.47 -9.80
CA ASP A 31 -1.60 6.64 -11.19
C ASP A 31 -3.10 6.39 -11.32
N GLY A 32 -3.88 7.40 -10.96
CA GLY A 32 -5.33 7.33 -11.02
C GLY A 32 -5.92 8.56 -11.70
N ASP A 33 -7.21 8.49 -11.99
CA ASP A 33 -7.94 9.58 -12.64
C ASP A 33 -7.85 10.88 -11.85
N ARG A 34 -7.84 10.79 -10.53
CA ARG A 34 -7.82 11.96 -9.67
C ARG A 34 -6.60 12.85 -9.90
N ILE A 35 -5.40 12.25 -9.94
CA ILE A 35 -4.17 13.02 -10.14
C ILE A 35 -4.09 13.54 -11.57
N ARG A 36 -4.54 12.75 -12.54
CA ARG A 36 -4.51 13.15 -13.95
C ARG A 36 -5.49 14.27 -14.25
N ARG A 37 -6.65 14.31 -13.58
CA ARG A 37 -7.64 15.37 -13.73
C ARG A 37 -7.31 16.64 -12.94
N ALA A 38 -6.86 16.48 -11.69
CA ALA A 38 -6.57 17.60 -10.81
C ALA A 38 -5.27 18.30 -11.14
N ASN A 39 -4.24 17.54 -11.53
CA ASN A 39 -2.90 18.05 -11.81
C ASN A 39 -2.29 17.37 -13.02
N PRO A 40 -2.84 17.58 -14.24
CA PRO A 40 -2.35 16.87 -15.43
C PRO A 40 -0.88 17.19 -15.74
N GLU A 41 -0.46 18.41 -15.51
CA GLU A 41 0.94 18.82 -15.75
C GLU A 41 1.89 18.11 -14.80
N TYR A 42 1.50 17.97 -13.54
CA TYR A 42 2.29 17.26 -12.54
C TYR A 42 2.39 15.77 -12.87
N ALA A 43 1.27 15.15 -13.24
CA ALA A 43 1.26 13.75 -13.64
C ALA A 43 2.14 13.52 -14.87
N ASP A 44 2.06 14.40 -15.87
CA ASP A 44 2.89 14.32 -17.06
C ASP A 44 4.38 14.54 -16.75
N SER A 45 4.69 15.43 -15.82
CA SER A 45 6.07 15.70 -15.42
C SER A 45 6.76 14.52 -14.75
N LEU A 46 5.98 13.72 -14.00
CA LEU A 46 6.50 12.50 -13.36
C LEU A 46 6.65 11.33 -14.34
N GLY A 47 5.76 11.27 -15.34
CA GLY A 47 5.69 10.12 -16.24
C GLY A 47 5.12 8.89 -15.53
N GLU A 48 4.87 7.82 -16.30
CA GLU A 48 4.29 6.60 -15.74
C GLU A 48 5.18 5.93 -14.70
N ASP A 49 6.50 6.00 -14.89
CA ASP A 49 7.45 5.30 -14.03
C ASP A 49 7.49 5.82 -12.60
N ARG A 50 7.00 7.02 -12.36
CA ARG A 50 6.98 7.63 -11.02
C ARG A 50 5.60 7.68 -10.41
N LEU A 51 4.59 7.16 -11.09
CA LEU A 51 3.24 7.03 -10.57
C LEU A 51 3.02 5.58 -10.13
N ILE A 52 2.53 5.40 -8.89
CA ILE A 52 2.28 4.07 -8.37
C ILE A 52 1.14 3.42 -9.12
N SER A 53 1.37 2.23 -9.67
CA SER A 53 0.37 1.46 -10.41
C SER A 53 -0.76 1.00 -9.50
N ILE A 54 -2.00 1.27 -9.89
CA ILE A 54 -3.19 0.76 -9.17
C ILE A 54 -3.21 -0.75 -9.17
N ASP A 55 -2.88 -1.38 -10.30
CA ASP A 55 -2.81 -2.85 -10.39
C ASP A 55 -1.77 -3.42 -9.42
N GLY A 56 -0.63 -2.73 -9.27
CA GLY A 56 0.39 -3.12 -8.31
C GLY A 56 -0.09 -3.04 -6.87
N ILE A 57 -0.87 -2.01 -6.54
CA ILE A 57 -1.47 -1.86 -5.21
C ILE A 57 -2.47 -3.00 -4.96
N VAL A 58 -3.32 -3.30 -5.94
CA VAL A 58 -4.29 -4.40 -5.84
C VAL A 58 -3.58 -5.73 -5.64
N ASP A 59 -2.49 -5.99 -6.36
CA ASP A 59 -1.69 -7.20 -6.20
C ASP A 59 -1.16 -7.33 -4.77
N GLY A 60 -0.76 -6.22 -4.16
CA GLY A 60 -0.33 -6.20 -2.76
C GLY A 60 -1.44 -6.63 -1.80
N TYR A 61 -2.65 -6.11 -1.98
CA TYR A 61 -3.80 -6.51 -1.17
C TYR A 61 -4.16 -7.98 -1.35
N VAL A 62 -4.15 -8.48 -2.58
CA VAL A 62 -4.41 -9.88 -2.87
C VAL A 62 -3.38 -10.79 -2.22
N TYR A 63 -2.11 -10.38 -2.26
CA TYR A 63 -1.02 -11.09 -1.59
C TYR A 63 -1.29 -11.24 -0.09
N LEU A 64 -1.65 -10.15 0.58
CA LEU A 64 -1.98 -10.16 2.00
C LEU A 64 -3.19 -11.06 2.30
N TYR A 65 -4.22 -10.97 1.47
CA TYR A 65 -5.45 -11.73 1.65
C TYR A 65 -5.23 -13.24 1.56
N ARG A 66 -4.33 -13.66 0.67
CA ARG A 66 -4.07 -15.09 0.41
C ARG A 66 -3.09 -15.74 1.38
N GLN A 67 -2.48 -14.99 2.26
CA GLN A 67 -1.50 -15.56 3.17
C GLN A 67 -2.14 -16.45 4.23
N PRO A 68 -1.55 -17.63 4.48
CA PRO A 68 -2.03 -18.51 5.54
C PRO A 68 -1.68 -17.93 6.92
N PRO A 69 -2.45 -18.30 7.99
CA PRO A 69 -2.19 -17.77 9.34
C PRO A 69 -0.77 -18.01 9.88
N ARG A 70 -0.05 -18.97 9.34
CA ARG A 70 1.31 -19.30 9.79
C ARG A 70 2.37 -18.44 9.10
N ALA A 71 1.97 -17.57 8.16
CA ALA A 71 2.91 -16.73 7.41
C ALA A 71 2.23 -15.42 7.01
N TRP A 72 1.77 -14.65 8.00
CA TRP A 72 1.14 -13.36 7.76
C TRP A 72 2.15 -12.23 7.66
N THR A 73 1.98 -11.39 6.65
CA THR A 73 2.71 -10.12 6.53
C THR A 73 1.93 -9.04 7.26
N PHE A 74 2.59 -8.31 8.13
CA PHE A 74 1.95 -7.18 8.83
C PHE A 74 2.04 -5.88 8.03
N GLU A 75 3.19 -5.60 7.43
CA GLU A 75 3.43 -4.32 6.78
C GLU A 75 3.96 -4.52 5.36
N LEU A 76 3.37 -3.83 4.40
CA LEU A 76 3.76 -3.87 3.00
C LEU A 76 3.92 -2.44 2.50
N ASP A 77 5.10 -2.10 1.99
CA ASP A 77 5.44 -0.78 1.49
C ASP A 77 5.45 -0.81 -0.04
N VAL A 78 4.61 0.00 -0.66
CA VAL A 78 4.46 0.05 -2.12
C VAL A 78 4.96 1.40 -2.64
N ARG A 79 5.99 1.36 -3.47
CA ARG A 79 6.64 2.53 -4.07
C ARG A 79 6.97 2.28 -5.51
N THR A 80 7.30 3.35 -6.26
CA THR A 80 7.87 3.18 -7.59
C THR A 80 9.37 2.87 -7.48
N SER A 81 9.92 2.27 -8.53
CA SER A 81 11.36 1.98 -8.61
C SER A 81 12.22 3.25 -8.62
N PHE A 82 11.64 4.39 -8.95
CA PHE A 82 12.33 5.67 -9.03
C PHE A 82 12.20 6.51 -7.76
N GLU A 83 11.56 5.97 -6.72
CA GLU A 83 11.40 6.68 -5.47
C GLU A 83 12.75 6.84 -4.75
N THR A 84 12.94 8.01 -4.12
CA THR A 84 14.13 8.27 -3.33
C THR A 84 13.90 7.79 -1.90
N TRP A 85 14.74 6.89 -1.47
CA TRP A 85 14.66 6.33 -0.09
C TRP A 85 15.39 7.24 0.92
#